data_ca4cf0c5656e99e6957aa0d5aa5b3a5c
#
_entry.id   ca4cf0c5656e99e6957aa0d5aa5b3a5c
#
_cell.length_a   1.000
_cell.length_b   1.000
_cell.length_c   1.000
_cell.angle_alpha   90.00
_cell.angle_beta   90.00
_cell.angle_gamma   90.00
#
_symmetry.space_group_name_H-M   'P 1'
#
loop_
_entity.id
_entity.type
_entity.pdbx_description
1 polymer ?
#
loop_
_entity_poly.entity_id
_entity_poly.type
_entity_poly.pdbx_seq_one_letter_code
_entity_poly.pdbx_strand_id
1 'polypeptide(L)'
;MSEASDLDPKAVRLQFARRTQRLAGADFLLREIERRMLERLELVRVQPALIVDAGCGLGQGSVLLQQRYPAANVLGIDVSAPMAAAAAALHGMQARRSMFDRLRQLFGAAQPGAQAPLFVAADAASLPLPAASVDLVWSNLAWHWFTDPGALLQEWRRAARGGCLLMFSAFGVDSLRELRDIGVSTPRFDDMHDIGDWLVTAGFAEPVMDAERMTVTWESPQRLLSELHALGGNAVRSRGKGMRGRHFLQSRLDRLAGLAGPDGRIALSVEIVYGHAWAPAQRPLPPGFSPVHFDRGGGRGKP
;
A
#
# COMPACT_ATOMS: atom_id res chain seq x y z
N MET A 1 2.99 7.27 -20.86
CA MET A 1 1.54 7.17 -20.53
C MET A 1 1.34 5.78 -19.97
N SER A 2 1.08 5.68 -18.66
CA SER A 2 0.76 4.38 -18.03
C SER A 2 -0.56 3.89 -18.62
N GLU A 3 -0.57 2.65 -19.15
CA GLU A 3 -1.84 1.99 -19.48
C GLU A 3 -2.69 1.94 -18.21
N ALA A 4 -3.94 2.38 -18.31
CA ALA A 4 -4.85 2.39 -17.17
C ALA A 4 -4.92 1.01 -16.53
N SER A 5 -4.77 0.94 -15.21
CA SER A 5 -4.86 -0.30 -14.44
C SER A 5 -6.17 -1.03 -14.75
N ASP A 6 -6.10 -2.33 -15.05
CA ASP A 6 -7.28 -3.18 -15.26
C ASP A 6 -8.05 -3.48 -13.95
N LEU A 7 -7.73 -2.82 -12.85
CA LEU A 7 -8.39 -3.00 -11.57
C LEU A 7 -9.78 -2.36 -11.53
N ASP A 8 -10.70 -3.02 -10.85
CA ASP A 8 -12.01 -2.50 -10.49
C ASP A 8 -11.99 -2.04 -9.02
N PRO A 9 -11.99 -0.72 -8.73
CA PRO A 9 -11.91 -0.21 -7.35
C PRO A 9 -13.07 -0.68 -6.46
N LYS A 10 -14.26 -0.88 -7.05
CA LYS A 10 -15.41 -1.41 -6.30
C LYS A 10 -15.20 -2.87 -5.94
N ALA A 11 -14.61 -3.66 -6.85
CA ALA A 11 -14.26 -5.05 -6.59
C ALA A 11 -13.15 -5.16 -5.52
N VAL A 12 -12.12 -4.31 -5.57
CA VAL A 12 -11.07 -4.24 -4.54
C VAL A 12 -11.70 -4.02 -3.17
N ARG A 13 -12.48 -2.94 -3.02
CA ARG A 13 -13.14 -2.60 -1.74
C ARG A 13 -14.03 -3.74 -1.22
N LEU A 14 -14.85 -4.34 -2.10
CA LEU A 14 -15.73 -5.44 -1.73
C LEU A 14 -14.98 -6.70 -1.34
N GLN A 15 -13.89 -7.02 -2.03
CA GLN A 15 -13.07 -8.18 -1.73
C GLN A 15 -12.42 -8.06 -0.36
N PHE A 16 -11.83 -6.93 -0.03
CA PHE A 16 -11.24 -6.70 1.30
C PHE A 16 -12.31 -6.72 2.40
N ALA A 17 -13.47 -6.10 2.18
CA ALA A 17 -14.57 -6.15 3.13
C ALA A 17 -15.02 -7.58 3.49
N ARG A 18 -15.09 -8.47 2.48
CA ARG A 18 -15.53 -9.88 2.67
C ARG A 18 -14.45 -10.78 3.30
N ARG A 19 -13.20 -10.35 3.32
CA ARG A 19 -12.05 -11.19 3.70
C ARG A 19 -11.36 -10.76 4.98
N THR A 20 -11.86 -9.72 5.63
CA THR A 20 -11.30 -9.19 6.87
C THR A 20 -10.95 -10.28 7.89
N GLN A 21 -11.87 -11.25 8.11
CA GLN A 21 -11.64 -12.36 9.05
C GLN A 21 -10.62 -13.40 8.54
N ARG A 22 -10.43 -13.54 7.23
CA ARG A 22 -9.53 -14.54 6.63
C ARG A 22 -8.10 -14.04 6.51
N LEU A 23 -7.91 -12.72 6.44
CA LEU A 23 -6.60 -12.11 6.29
C LEU A 23 -5.68 -12.44 7.46
N ALA A 24 -6.20 -12.46 8.68
CA ALA A 24 -5.43 -12.76 9.90
C ALA A 24 -4.73 -14.14 9.89
N GLY A 25 -5.23 -15.10 9.09
CA GLY A 25 -4.61 -16.42 8.94
C GLY A 25 -3.67 -16.57 7.74
N ALA A 26 -3.59 -15.55 6.87
CA ALA A 26 -2.84 -15.59 5.61
C ALA A 26 -1.86 -14.41 5.46
N ASP A 27 -1.64 -13.65 6.52
CA ASP A 27 -0.86 -12.40 6.50
C ASP A 27 0.66 -12.61 6.71
N PHE A 28 1.15 -13.86 6.67
CA PHE A 28 2.57 -14.15 6.92
C PHE A 28 3.51 -13.37 6.00
N LEU A 29 3.15 -13.26 4.71
CA LEU A 29 3.94 -12.50 3.74
C LEU A 29 3.91 -11.01 4.07
N LEU A 30 2.73 -10.45 4.40
CA LEU A 30 2.59 -9.05 4.77
C LEU A 30 3.45 -8.72 6.00
N ARG A 31 3.47 -9.59 7.01
CA ARG A 31 4.29 -9.42 8.22
C ARG A 31 5.78 -9.51 7.96
N GLU A 32 6.19 -10.45 7.11
CA GLU A 32 7.61 -10.59 6.76
C GLU A 32 8.11 -9.36 6.01
N ILE A 33 7.34 -8.85 5.05
CA ILE A 33 7.70 -7.64 4.31
C ILE A 33 7.67 -6.41 5.22
N GLU A 34 6.68 -6.31 6.12
CA GLU A 34 6.60 -5.27 7.15
C GLU A 34 7.89 -5.22 8.00
N ARG A 35 8.32 -6.39 8.50
CA ARG A 35 9.56 -6.51 9.29
C ARG A 35 10.77 -6.01 8.50
N ARG A 36 10.92 -6.43 7.25
CA ARG A 36 12.02 -5.98 6.37
C ARG A 36 11.98 -4.49 6.06
N MET A 37 10.79 -3.92 5.91
CA MET A 37 10.64 -2.47 5.78
C MET A 37 11.08 -1.73 7.04
N LEU A 38 10.70 -2.23 8.23
CA LEU A 38 11.13 -1.64 9.50
C LEU A 38 12.64 -1.69 9.70
N GLU A 39 13.30 -2.78 9.31
CA GLU A 39 14.76 -2.89 9.32
C GLU A 39 15.41 -1.82 8.43
N ARG A 40 14.86 -1.57 7.24
CA ARG A 40 15.32 -0.49 6.36
C ARG A 40 15.06 0.89 6.96
N LEU A 41 13.94 1.08 7.65
CA LEU A 41 13.62 2.33 8.34
C LEU A 41 14.62 2.62 9.49
N GLU A 42 15.28 1.61 10.06
CA GLU A 42 16.32 1.81 11.07
C GLU A 42 17.54 2.56 10.54
N LEU A 43 17.79 2.46 9.24
CA LEU A 43 18.90 3.14 8.56
C LEU A 43 18.58 4.61 8.26
N VAL A 44 17.32 5.02 8.43
CA VAL A 44 16.83 6.36 8.09
C VAL A 44 16.56 7.15 9.37
N ARG A 45 17.15 8.35 9.48
CA ARG A 45 16.92 9.24 10.63
C ARG A 45 15.72 10.13 10.37
N VAL A 46 14.60 9.80 10.98
CA VAL A 46 13.36 10.59 10.95
C VAL A 46 12.72 10.62 12.35
N GLN A 47 12.13 11.76 12.70
CA GLN A 47 11.35 11.94 13.93
C GLN A 47 9.97 12.48 13.57
N PRO A 48 9.07 11.62 13.11
CA PRO A 48 7.76 12.04 12.65
C PRO A 48 6.85 12.43 13.82
N ALA A 49 6.07 13.49 13.66
CA ALA A 49 4.97 13.83 14.57
C ALA A 49 3.65 13.21 14.09
N LEU A 50 3.45 13.11 12.76
CA LEU A 50 2.30 12.44 12.17
C LEU A 50 2.75 11.42 11.12
N ILE A 51 2.33 10.17 11.32
CA ILE A 51 2.57 9.03 10.43
C ILE A 51 1.25 8.61 9.80
N VAL A 52 1.24 8.39 8.50
CA VAL A 52 0.12 7.78 7.77
C VAL A 52 0.54 6.39 7.29
N ASP A 53 -0.18 5.36 7.72
CA ASP A 53 -0.08 4.00 7.20
C ASP A 53 -1.17 3.80 6.14
N ALA A 54 -0.79 3.92 4.87
CA ALA A 54 -1.68 3.92 3.71
C ALA A 54 -1.92 2.51 3.19
N GLY A 55 -3.14 2.02 3.33
CA GLY A 55 -3.51 0.62 3.10
C GLY A 55 -3.18 -0.25 4.32
N CYS A 56 -3.49 0.23 5.51
CA CYS A 56 -3.06 -0.37 6.79
C CYS A 56 -3.63 -1.79 7.07
N GLY A 57 -4.62 -2.25 6.32
CA GLY A 57 -5.25 -3.55 6.52
C GLY A 57 -5.74 -3.74 7.95
N LEU A 58 -5.26 -4.79 8.63
CA LEU A 58 -5.57 -5.07 10.03
C LEU A 58 -4.74 -4.26 11.04
N GLY A 59 -3.93 -3.29 10.58
CA GLY A 59 -3.24 -2.30 11.42
C GLY A 59 -1.95 -2.78 12.07
N GLN A 60 -1.38 -3.89 11.63
CA GLN A 60 -0.11 -4.42 12.19
C GLN A 60 1.03 -3.41 12.03
N GLY A 61 1.22 -2.84 10.82
CA GLY A 61 2.21 -1.81 10.55
C GLY A 61 2.03 -0.58 11.40
N SER A 62 0.79 -0.11 11.53
CA SER A 62 0.46 1.04 12.38
C SER A 62 0.89 0.84 13.83
N VAL A 63 0.73 -0.37 14.39
CA VAL A 63 1.16 -0.71 15.76
C VAL A 63 2.67 -0.69 15.88
N LEU A 64 3.38 -1.29 14.93
CA LEU A 64 4.85 -1.33 14.93
C LEU A 64 5.45 0.07 14.79
N LEU A 65 4.85 0.92 13.95
CA LEU A 65 5.23 2.32 13.81
C LEU A 65 4.97 3.11 15.10
N GLN A 66 3.84 2.87 15.79
CA GLN A 66 3.56 3.50 17.07
C GLN A 66 4.53 3.08 18.17
N GLN A 67 4.94 1.82 18.19
CA GLN A 67 5.95 1.31 19.13
C GLN A 67 7.32 1.95 18.87
N ARG A 68 7.69 2.12 17.60
CA ARG A 68 8.95 2.74 17.21
C ARG A 68 9.00 4.25 17.48
N TYR A 69 7.86 4.93 17.27
CA TYR A 69 7.71 6.37 17.45
C TYR A 69 6.61 6.69 18.48
N PRO A 70 6.87 6.47 19.79
CA PRO A 70 5.84 6.60 20.82
C PRO A 70 5.24 7.98 20.94
N ALA A 71 5.98 9.03 20.52
CA ALA A 71 5.53 10.42 20.53
C ALA A 71 4.75 10.83 19.27
N ALA A 72 4.75 9.98 18.23
CA ALA A 72 4.04 10.26 17.00
C ALA A 72 2.55 9.94 17.12
N ASN A 73 1.74 10.64 16.34
CA ASN A 73 0.39 10.20 16.03
C ASN A 73 0.44 9.27 14.82
N VAL A 74 -0.10 8.06 14.93
CA VAL A 74 -0.18 7.10 13.82
C VAL A 74 -1.61 6.99 13.35
N LEU A 75 -1.83 7.21 12.05
CA LEU A 75 -3.12 7.11 11.37
C LEU A 75 -3.08 6.00 10.33
N GLY A 76 -3.74 4.88 10.62
CA GLY A 76 -3.98 3.81 9.66
C GLY A 76 -5.19 4.14 8.78
N ILE A 77 -4.99 4.07 7.47
CA ILE A 77 -6.03 4.34 6.47
C ILE A 77 -6.24 3.10 5.61
N ASP A 78 -7.49 2.66 5.50
CA ASP A 78 -7.86 1.59 4.58
C ASP A 78 -9.17 1.94 3.87
N VAL A 79 -9.26 1.60 2.58
CA VAL A 79 -10.46 1.86 1.77
C VAL A 79 -11.65 0.98 2.18
N SER A 80 -11.38 -0.13 2.88
CA SER A 80 -12.37 -1.07 3.39
C SER A 80 -12.79 -0.69 4.81
N ALA A 81 -14.00 -0.17 4.97
CA ALA A 81 -14.54 0.18 6.29
C ALA A 81 -14.56 -1.02 7.27
N PRO A 82 -14.91 -2.27 6.89
CA PRO A 82 -14.76 -3.42 7.78
C PRO A 82 -13.32 -3.70 8.19
N MET A 83 -12.33 -3.45 7.32
CA MET A 83 -10.92 -3.64 7.63
C MET A 83 -10.46 -2.62 8.67
N ALA A 84 -10.73 -1.33 8.43
CA ALA A 84 -10.41 -0.26 9.38
C ALA A 84 -11.10 -0.45 10.74
N ALA A 85 -12.35 -0.94 10.75
CA ALA A 85 -13.08 -1.25 11.97
C ALA A 85 -12.45 -2.44 12.73
N ALA A 86 -12.01 -3.48 12.02
CA ALA A 86 -11.31 -4.62 12.60
C ALA A 86 -9.95 -4.20 13.20
N ALA A 87 -9.17 -3.38 12.48
CA ALA A 87 -7.92 -2.82 12.99
C ALA A 87 -8.15 -1.99 14.26
N ALA A 88 -9.18 -1.16 14.28
CA ALA A 88 -9.56 -0.38 15.47
C ALA A 88 -9.99 -1.26 16.65
N ALA A 89 -10.68 -2.36 16.39
CA ALA A 89 -11.07 -3.32 17.43
C ALA A 89 -9.88 -4.10 17.99
N LEU A 90 -8.89 -4.42 17.15
CA LEU A 90 -7.70 -5.18 17.54
C LEU A 90 -6.67 -4.31 18.28
N HIS A 91 -6.49 -3.06 17.86
CA HIS A 91 -5.32 -2.25 18.25
C HIS A 91 -5.68 -0.84 18.69
N GLY A 92 -6.87 -0.34 18.33
CA GLY A 92 -7.29 1.01 18.66
C GLY A 92 -7.69 1.13 20.13
N MET A 93 -7.55 2.33 20.70
CA MET A 93 -8.24 2.63 21.94
C MET A 93 -9.74 2.50 21.69
N GLN A 94 -10.45 1.82 22.58
CA GLN A 94 -11.93 1.81 22.61
C GLN A 94 -12.45 3.25 22.78
N ALA A 95 -12.60 3.97 21.69
CA ALA A 95 -13.01 5.36 21.72
C ALA A 95 -14.46 5.49 21.29
N ARG A 96 -15.32 5.86 22.21
CA ARG A 96 -16.66 6.45 22.00
C ARG A 96 -16.59 7.88 21.39
N ARG A 97 -15.48 8.25 20.73
CA ARG A 97 -15.27 9.60 20.20
C ARG A 97 -15.64 9.68 18.73
N SER A 98 -16.24 10.80 18.32
CA SER A 98 -16.54 11.12 16.92
C SER A 98 -15.29 11.07 16.06
N MET A 99 -15.43 10.72 14.77
CA MET A 99 -14.33 10.78 13.80
C MET A 99 -13.68 12.18 13.75
N PHE A 100 -14.48 13.24 13.89
CA PHE A 100 -13.99 14.62 13.94
C PHE A 100 -13.12 14.89 15.17
N ASP A 101 -13.47 14.35 16.35
CA ASP A 101 -12.67 14.51 17.55
C ASP A 101 -11.34 13.78 17.44
N ARG A 102 -11.32 12.64 16.75
CA ARG A 102 -10.10 11.87 16.48
C ARG A 102 -9.18 12.63 15.51
N LEU A 103 -9.72 13.20 14.43
CA LEU A 103 -8.96 14.03 13.50
C LEU A 103 -8.42 15.30 14.17
N ARG A 104 -9.20 15.95 15.04
CA ARG A 104 -8.71 17.11 15.83
C ARG A 104 -7.56 16.73 16.74
N GLN A 105 -7.55 15.52 17.31
CA GLN A 105 -6.46 15.05 18.17
C GLN A 105 -5.15 14.86 17.40
N LEU A 106 -5.20 14.50 16.10
CA LEU A 106 -4.00 14.37 15.26
C LEU A 106 -3.25 15.69 15.08
N PHE A 107 -3.94 16.82 15.13
CA PHE A 107 -3.35 18.16 14.95
C PHE A 107 -3.15 18.92 16.27
N GLY A 108 -3.51 18.30 17.40
CA GLY A 108 -3.23 18.82 18.73
C GLY A 108 -1.82 18.47 19.21
N ALA A 109 -1.32 19.16 20.25
CA ALA A 109 -0.05 18.80 20.87
C ALA A 109 -0.13 17.34 21.38
N ALA A 110 0.84 16.53 21.00
CA ALA A 110 0.96 15.15 21.46
C ALA A 110 0.98 15.11 22.98
N GLN A 111 0.04 14.40 23.58
CA GLN A 111 0.07 14.17 25.02
C GLN A 111 1.12 13.10 25.33
N PRO A 112 2.00 13.30 26.32
CA PRO A 112 2.93 12.27 26.74
C PRO A 112 2.16 11.07 27.32
N GLY A 113 2.20 9.96 26.63
CA GLY A 113 1.59 8.69 27.04
C GLY A 113 1.53 7.76 25.84
N ALA A 114 1.56 6.44 26.05
CA ALA A 114 1.47 5.46 24.97
C ALA A 114 0.12 5.65 24.24
N GLN A 115 0.17 6.28 23.08
CA GLN A 115 -0.99 6.45 22.22
C GLN A 115 -1.18 5.19 21.39
N ALA A 116 -2.43 4.77 21.19
CA ALA A 116 -2.74 3.72 20.24
C ALA A 116 -2.98 4.34 18.86
N PRO A 117 -2.67 3.62 17.76
CA PRO A 117 -2.97 4.07 16.42
C PRO A 117 -4.46 4.39 16.23
N LEU A 118 -4.75 5.37 15.40
CA LEU A 118 -6.10 5.67 14.94
C LEU A 118 -6.34 5.00 13.60
N PHE A 119 -7.54 4.47 13.38
CA PHE A 119 -7.90 3.82 12.12
C PHE A 119 -9.12 4.47 11.49
N VAL A 120 -9.01 4.79 10.19
CA VAL A 120 -10.04 5.50 9.44
C VAL A 120 -10.29 4.80 8.10
N ALA A 121 -11.57 4.62 7.77
CA ALA A 121 -11.97 4.18 6.45
C ALA A 121 -11.92 5.35 5.47
N ALA A 122 -10.90 5.40 4.63
CA ALA A 122 -10.72 6.43 3.61
C ALA A 122 -9.88 5.89 2.44
N ASP A 123 -9.91 6.61 1.33
CA ASP A 123 -9.08 6.30 0.17
C ASP A 123 -7.70 6.94 0.34
N ALA A 124 -6.64 6.12 0.26
CA ALA A 124 -5.27 6.62 0.35
C ALA A 124 -4.87 7.50 -0.85
N ALA A 125 -5.60 7.42 -1.97
CA ALA A 125 -5.45 8.34 -3.10
C ALA A 125 -6.23 9.65 -2.92
N SER A 126 -6.94 9.84 -1.79
CA SER A 126 -7.66 11.07 -1.42
C SER A 126 -7.70 11.19 0.11
N LEU A 127 -6.57 11.54 0.70
CA LEU A 127 -6.38 11.57 2.15
C LEU A 127 -7.24 12.66 2.81
N PRO A 128 -7.97 12.37 3.89
CA PRO A 128 -8.75 13.35 4.63
C PRO A 128 -7.85 14.21 5.55
N LEU A 129 -6.74 14.68 5.00
CA LEU A 129 -5.69 15.42 5.71
C LEU A 129 -5.35 16.73 4.99
N PRO A 130 -4.99 17.78 5.74
CA PRO A 130 -4.48 19.01 5.16
C PRO A 130 -3.20 18.78 4.34
N ALA A 131 -2.93 19.70 3.41
CA ALA A 131 -1.63 19.74 2.75
C ALA A 131 -0.51 19.99 3.75
N ALA A 132 0.69 19.45 3.47
CA ALA A 132 1.90 19.65 4.26
C ALA A 132 1.72 19.33 5.76
N SER A 133 1.04 18.24 6.09
CA SER A 133 0.75 17.84 7.47
C SER A 133 1.42 16.55 7.93
N VAL A 134 1.84 15.69 6.99
CA VAL A 134 2.37 14.35 7.25
C VAL A 134 3.90 14.35 7.23
N ASP A 135 4.52 13.67 8.20
CA ASP A 135 5.98 13.57 8.32
C ASP A 135 6.54 12.21 7.86
N LEU A 136 5.70 11.16 7.86
CA LEU A 136 6.02 9.84 7.31
C LEU A 136 4.79 9.24 6.64
N VAL A 137 4.90 8.91 5.37
CA VAL A 137 3.93 8.05 4.66
C VAL A 137 4.52 6.65 4.57
N TRP A 138 3.81 5.69 5.10
CA TRP A 138 4.15 4.27 5.10
C TRP A 138 3.11 3.50 4.29
N SER A 139 3.53 2.53 3.46
CA SER A 139 2.59 1.70 2.71
C SER A 139 3.21 0.32 2.44
N ASN A 140 2.70 -0.71 3.10
CA ASN A 140 3.18 -2.08 2.94
C ASN A 140 2.27 -2.87 2.00
N LEU A 141 2.81 -3.30 0.85
CA LEU A 141 2.15 -4.15 -0.15
C LEU A 141 0.72 -3.69 -0.54
N ALA A 142 0.47 -2.37 -0.52
CA ALA A 142 -0.80 -1.81 -0.95
C ALA A 142 -0.76 -1.22 -2.38
N TRP A 143 0.43 -0.95 -2.90
CA TRP A 143 0.66 -0.26 -4.18
C TRP A 143 -0.17 -0.82 -5.34
N HIS A 144 -0.13 -2.11 -5.54
CA HIS A 144 -0.78 -2.80 -6.66
C HIS A 144 -2.32 -2.79 -6.63
N TRP A 145 -2.92 -2.22 -5.58
CA TRP A 145 -4.37 -2.01 -5.47
C TRP A 145 -4.84 -0.64 -5.94
N PHE A 146 -3.92 0.28 -6.21
CA PHE A 146 -4.24 1.60 -6.72
C PHE A 146 -4.32 1.57 -8.25
N THR A 147 -5.34 2.25 -8.79
CA THR A 147 -5.61 2.27 -10.24
C THR A 147 -4.82 3.34 -10.97
N ASP A 148 -4.35 4.36 -10.27
CA ASP A 148 -3.60 5.49 -10.80
C ASP A 148 -2.45 5.84 -9.83
N PRO A 149 -1.25 5.27 -10.06
CA PRO A 149 -0.07 5.57 -9.26
C PRO A 149 0.33 7.05 -9.28
N GLY A 150 0.11 7.73 -10.41
CA GLY A 150 0.42 9.15 -10.54
C GLY A 150 -0.47 10.01 -9.63
N ALA A 151 -1.78 9.80 -9.64
CA ALA A 151 -2.70 10.49 -8.76
C ALA A 151 -2.45 10.16 -7.28
N LEU A 152 -2.12 8.90 -6.97
CA LEU A 152 -1.74 8.48 -5.62
C LEU A 152 -0.53 9.24 -5.10
N LEU A 153 0.55 9.30 -5.88
CA LEU A 153 1.78 9.97 -5.49
C LEU A 153 1.60 11.49 -5.39
N GLN A 154 0.79 12.09 -6.25
CA GLN A 154 0.44 13.51 -6.13
C GLN A 154 -0.30 13.81 -4.83
N GLU A 155 -1.24 12.93 -4.43
CA GLU A 155 -1.95 13.09 -3.17
C GLU A 155 -1.02 12.91 -1.96
N TRP A 156 -0.16 11.90 -1.98
CA TRP A 156 0.83 11.72 -0.91
C TRP A 156 1.80 12.90 -0.84
N ARG A 157 2.22 13.45 -2.01
CA ARG A 157 3.05 14.64 -2.08
C ARG A 157 2.35 15.89 -1.54
N ARG A 158 1.04 16.03 -1.81
CA ARG A 158 0.22 17.11 -1.26
C ARG A 158 0.16 17.08 0.27
N ALA A 159 -0.06 15.88 0.83
CA ALA A 159 -0.16 15.68 2.27
C ALA A 159 1.21 15.77 2.96
N ALA A 160 2.28 15.43 2.28
CA ALA A 160 3.65 15.41 2.80
C ALA A 160 4.16 16.81 3.14
N ARG A 161 4.63 16.98 4.37
CA ARG A 161 5.40 18.16 4.79
C ARG A 161 6.79 18.17 4.16
N GLY A 162 7.40 19.32 4.03
CA GLY A 162 8.82 19.39 3.64
C GLY A 162 9.69 18.58 4.61
N GLY A 163 10.48 17.65 4.08
CA GLY A 163 11.24 16.68 4.86
C GLY A 163 10.48 15.40 5.23
N CYS A 164 9.23 15.23 4.76
CA CYS A 164 8.51 13.98 4.93
C CYS A 164 9.20 12.83 4.20
N LEU A 165 9.32 11.69 4.87
CA LEU A 165 9.75 10.43 4.28
C LEU A 165 8.52 9.70 3.72
N LEU A 166 8.58 9.30 2.45
CA LEU A 166 7.73 8.27 1.89
C LEU A 166 8.49 6.94 1.92
N MET A 167 7.90 5.89 2.46
CA MET A 167 8.47 4.54 2.45
C MET A 167 7.39 3.51 2.15
N PHE A 168 7.65 2.63 1.20
CA PHE A 168 6.66 1.66 0.74
C PHE A 168 7.29 0.36 0.26
N SER A 169 6.44 -0.67 0.15
CA SER A 169 6.73 -1.90 -0.57
C SER A 169 5.66 -2.19 -1.62
N ALA A 170 6.06 -2.85 -2.69
CA ALA A 170 5.19 -3.27 -3.78
C ALA A 170 5.59 -4.65 -4.29
N PHE A 171 4.69 -5.35 -4.97
CA PHE A 171 5.08 -6.48 -5.79
C PHE A 171 5.73 -5.98 -7.08
N GLY A 172 6.85 -6.58 -7.44
CA GLY A 172 7.53 -6.34 -8.71
C GLY A 172 7.00 -7.24 -9.84
N VAL A 173 7.41 -6.94 -11.06
CA VAL A 173 6.90 -7.55 -12.32
C VAL A 173 7.07 -9.06 -12.38
N ASP A 174 8.11 -9.60 -11.74
CA ASP A 174 8.41 -11.04 -11.72
C ASP A 174 7.59 -11.82 -10.69
N SER A 175 6.76 -11.14 -9.87
CA SER A 175 5.91 -11.81 -8.90
C SER A 175 4.87 -12.69 -9.58
N LEU A 176 4.68 -13.91 -9.05
CA LEU A 176 3.65 -14.86 -9.48
C LEU A 176 3.70 -15.24 -10.97
N ARG A 177 4.87 -15.20 -11.60
CA ARG A 177 5.05 -15.54 -13.02
C ARG A 177 4.57 -16.96 -13.32
N GLU A 178 4.81 -17.91 -12.41
CA GLU A 178 4.40 -19.32 -12.55
C GLU A 178 2.87 -19.46 -12.68
N LEU A 179 2.11 -18.58 -12.05
CA LEU A 179 0.64 -18.54 -12.21
C LEU A 179 0.24 -18.03 -13.60
N ARG A 180 0.96 -17.03 -14.12
CA ARG A 180 0.71 -16.51 -15.47
C ARG A 180 1.04 -17.54 -16.53
N ASP A 181 2.13 -18.28 -16.37
CA ASP A 181 2.58 -19.33 -17.30
C ASP A 181 1.53 -20.45 -17.46
N ILE A 182 0.79 -20.76 -16.42
CA ILE A 182 -0.32 -21.72 -16.48
C ILE A 182 -1.67 -21.06 -16.80
N GLY A 183 -1.70 -19.81 -17.25
CA GLY A 183 -2.91 -19.09 -17.63
C GLY A 183 -3.81 -18.68 -16.47
N VAL A 184 -3.27 -18.56 -15.26
CA VAL A 184 -3.99 -17.97 -14.12
C VAL A 184 -3.78 -16.47 -14.15
N SER A 185 -4.87 -15.74 -14.30
CA SER A 185 -4.85 -14.25 -14.28
C SER A 185 -4.39 -13.73 -12.93
N THR A 186 -3.38 -12.87 -12.93
CA THR A 186 -2.86 -12.14 -11.77
C THR A 186 -3.06 -10.64 -11.97
N PRO A 187 -3.02 -9.81 -10.92
CA PRO A 187 -2.84 -8.38 -11.08
C PRO A 187 -1.57 -8.09 -11.89
N ARG A 188 -1.55 -6.96 -12.58
CA ARG A 188 -0.32 -6.41 -13.16
C ARG A 188 0.47 -5.75 -12.02
N PHE A 189 1.76 -5.97 -12.01
CA PHE A 189 2.69 -5.32 -11.09
C PHE A 189 3.58 -4.38 -11.89
N ASP A 190 3.98 -3.28 -11.28
CA ASP A 190 4.77 -2.23 -11.92
C ASP A 190 6.26 -2.53 -11.77
N ASP A 191 7.05 -2.07 -12.76
CA ASP A 191 8.51 -2.13 -12.70
C ASP A 191 9.04 -1.08 -11.70
N MET A 192 10.12 -1.43 -10.99
CA MET A 192 10.70 -0.52 -10.00
C MET A 192 11.23 0.77 -10.60
N HIS A 193 11.69 0.73 -11.87
CA HIS A 193 12.17 1.94 -12.56
C HIS A 193 11.00 2.88 -12.88
N ASP A 194 9.87 2.32 -13.35
CA ASP A 194 8.65 3.11 -13.58
C ASP A 194 8.17 3.77 -12.30
N ILE A 195 8.17 3.03 -11.17
CA ILE A 195 7.80 3.59 -9.86
C ILE A 195 8.76 4.72 -9.46
N GLY A 196 10.07 4.54 -9.67
CA GLY A 196 11.07 5.56 -9.42
C GLY A 196 10.85 6.83 -10.23
N ASP A 197 10.54 6.70 -11.51
CA ASP A 197 10.23 7.84 -12.41
C ASP A 197 8.95 8.56 -11.99
N TRP A 198 7.92 7.83 -11.56
CA TRP A 198 6.69 8.44 -11.04
C TRP A 198 6.92 9.20 -9.74
N LEU A 199 7.78 8.72 -8.85
CA LEU A 199 8.18 9.44 -7.64
C LEU A 199 8.79 10.80 -7.97
N VAL A 200 9.76 10.83 -8.92
CA VAL A 200 10.39 12.07 -9.37
C VAL A 200 9.36 12.99 -10.03
N THR A 201 8.50 12.44 -10.89
CA THR A 201 7.45 13.22 -11.59
C THR A 201 6.44 13.83 -10.60
N ALA A 202 6.13 13.14 -9.52
CA ALA A 202 5.25 13.63 -8.45
C ALA A 202 5.92 14.66 -7.53
N GLY A 203 7.22 14.93 -7.70
CA GLY A 203 7.97 15.93 -6.94
C GLY A 203 8.56 15.39 -5.63
N PHE A 204 8.78 14.10 -5.52
CA PHE A 204 9.65 13.53 -4.51
C PHE A 204 11.12 13.59 -4.97
N ALA A 205 12.03 13.70 -4.03
CA ALA A 205 13.46 13.75 -4.26
C ALA A 205 14.16 12.50 -3.70
N GLU A 206 15.33 12.22 -4.27
CA GLU A 206 16.23 11.16 -3.80
C GLU A 206 15.55 9.79 -3.69
N PRO A 207 14.83 9.33 -4.73
CA PRO A 207 14.22 8.01 -4.68
C PRO A 207 15.31 6.93 -4.62
N VAL A 208 15.21 6.06 -3.63
CA VAL A 208 16.02 4.85 -3.51
C VAL A 208 15.12 3.66 -3.65
N MET A 209 15.44 2.81 -4.61
CA MET A 209 14.67 1.61 -4.93
C MET A 209 15.55 0.38 -4.78
N ASP A 210 15.01 -0.66 -4.18
CA ASP A 210 15.64 -1.96 -3.99
C ASP A 210 14.63 -3.06 -4.33
N ALA A 211 15.08 -4.15 -4.93
CA ALA A 211 14.22 -5.28 -5.27
C ALA A 211 14.81 -6.58 -4.71
N GLU A 212 13.98 -7.35 -4.05
CA GLU A 212 14.34 -8.64 -3.48
C GLU A 212 13.45 -9.74 -4.04
N ARG A 213 14.05 -10.85 -4.45
CA ARG A 213 13.32 -12.04 -4.92
C ARG A 213 13.31 -13.09 -3.84
N MET A 214 12.14 -13.61 -3.55
CA MET A 214 11.95 -14.72 -2.63
C MET A 214 11.06 -15.80 -3.25
N THR A 215 11.20 -17.01 -2.74
CA THR A 215 10.35 -18.13 -3.11
C THR A 215 9.45 -18.47 -1.94
N VAL A 216 8.14 -18.48 -2.19
CA VAL A 216 7.14 -18.90 -1.21
C VAL A 216 6.59 -20.26 -1.64
N THR A 217 6.46 -21.19 -0.71
CA THR A 217 6.04 -22.57 -1.00
C THR A 217 4.76 -22.95 -0.28
N TRP A 218 3.92 -23.73 -0.95
CA TRP A 218 2.66 -24.25 -0.41
C TRP A 218 2.61 -25.77 -0.50
N GLU A 219 1.95 -26.39 0.49
CA GLU A 219 1.80 -27.83 0.60
C GLU A 219 0.70 -28.38 -0.32
N SER A 220 -0.21 -27.53 -0.79
CA SER A 220 -1.31 -27.96 -1.66
C SER A 220 -1.88 -26.80 -2.49
N PRO A 221 -2.46 -27.12 -3.69
CA PRO A 221 -3.15 -26.14 -4.52
C PRO A 221 -4.30 -25.43 -3.81
N GLN A 222 -5.00 -26.15 -2.93
CA GLN A 222 -6.13 -25.62 -2.18
C GLN A 222 -5.69 -24.54 -1.18
N ARG A 223 -4.58 -24.80 -0.45
CA ARG A 223 -4.01 -23.86 0.49
C ARG A 223 -3.49 -22.61 -0.23
N LEU A 224 -2.72 -22.80 -1.32
CA LEU A 224 -2.27 -21.71 -2.17
C LEU A 224 -3.44 -20.84 -2.64
N LEU A 225 -4.49 -21.44 -3.20
CA LEU A 225 -5.65 -20.70 -3.70
C LEU A 225 -6.39 -19.95 -2.58
N SER A 226 -6.52 -20.57 -1.41
CA SER A 226 -7.15 -19.97 -0.24
C SER A 226 -6.38 -18.74 0.26
N GLU A 227 -5.04 -18.83 0.35
CA GLU A 227 -4.19 -17.75 0.81
C GLU A 227 -4.11 -16.60 -0.22
N LEU A 228 -3.96 -16.90 -1.51
CA LEU A 228 -4.06 -15.87 -2.57
C LEU A 228 -5.41 -15.14 -2.53
N HIS A 229 -6.49 -15.87 -2.24
CA HIS A 229 -7.79 -15.24 -2.06
C HIS A 229 -7.86 -14.39 -0.79
N ALA A 230 -7.24 -14.79 0.30
CA ALA A 230 -7.20 -14.02 1.55
C ALA A 230 -6.39 -12.74 1.39
N LEU A 231 -5.27 -12.77 0.66
CA LEU A 231 -4.43 -11.63 0.37
C LEU A 231 -5.04 -10.60 -0.61
N GLY A 232 -6.27 -10.80 -1.08
CA GLY A 232 -6.95 -9.83 -1.96
C GLY A 232 -7.50 -10.46 -3.23
N GLY A 233 -6.97 -11.59 -3.68
CA GLY A 233 -7.38 -12.31 -4.88
C GLY A 233 -7.17 -11.50 -6.15
N ASN A 234 -8.10 -11.64 -7.10
CA ASN A 234 -8.03 -10.97 -8.39
C ASN A 234 -9.22 -10.00 -8.56
N ALA A 235 -8.96 -8.70 -8.53
CA ALA A 235 -9.94 -7.64 -8.71
C ALA A 235 -9.90 -7.02 -10.13
N VAL A 236 -9.26 -7.67 -11.10
CA VAL A 236 -9.17 -7.15 -12.48
C VAL A 236 -10.53 -7.17 -13.18
N ARG A 237 -10.77 -6.18 -14.03
CA ARG A 237 -12.02 -6.03 -14.83
C ARG A 237 -12.16 -7.13 -15.86
N SER A 238 -11.05 -7.57 -16.44
CA SER A 238 -10.97 -8.64 -17.45
C SER A 238 -11.30 -10.03 -16.90
N ARG A 239 -11.44 -10.19 -15.58
CA ARG A 239 -11.88 -11.46 -15.01
C ARG A 239 -13.24 -11.85 -15.60
N GLY A 240 -13.35 -13.08 -16.11
CA GLY A 240 -14.62 -13.59 -16.68
C GLY A 240 -15.78 -13.44 -15.70
N LYS A 241 -16.85 -12.81 -16.16
CA LYS A 241 -18.10 -12.64 -15.42
C LYS A 241 -18.93 -13.91 -15.55
N GLY A 242 -19.40 -14.47 -14.43
CA GLY A 242 -20.30 -15.63 -14.43
C GLY A 242 -20.00 -16.61 -13.29
N MET A 243 -20.99 -17.48 -13.00
CA MET A 243 -20.84 -18.60 -12.07
C MET A 243 -19.88 -19.63 -12.70
N ARG A 244 -18.75 -19.86 -12.08
CA ARG A 244 -17.77 -20.86 -12.49
C ARG A 244 -18.09 -22.16 -11.75
N GLY A 245 -18.47 -23.19 -12.51
CA GLY A 245 -18.86 -24.49 -11.95
C GLY A 245 -17.68 -25.27 -11.33
N ARG A 246 -18.01 -26.42 -10.71
CA ARG A 246 -17.01 -27.32 -10.07
C ARG A 246 -15.87 -27.72 -11.01
N HIS A 247 -16.20 -27.96 -12.29
CA HIS A 247 -15.21 -28.34 -13.30
C HIS A 247 -14.14 -27.27 -13.53
N PHE A 248 -14.52 -25.98 -13.54
CA PHE A 248 -13.56 -24.88 -13.64
C PHE A 248 -12.62 -24.81 -12.42
N LEU A 249 -13.18 -24.99 -11.22
CA LEU A 249 -12.34 -25.02 -10.01
C LEU A 249 -11.38 -26.18 -10.03
N GLN A 250 -11.84 -27.39 -10.40
CA GLN A 250 -11.01 -28.57 -10.50
C GLN A 250 -9.88 -28.39 -11.50
N SER A 251 -10.18 -27.94 -12.72
CA SER A 251 -9.16 -27.66 -13.75
C SER A 251 -8.10 -26.64 -13.25
N ARG A 252 -8.50 -25.68 -12.45
CA ARG A 252 -7.56 -24.71 -11.87
C ARG A 252 -6.67 -25.35 -10.82
N LEU A 253 -7.25 -26.19 -9.94
CA LEU A 253 -6.47 -26.95 -8.94
C LEU A 253 -5.50 -27.92 -9.60
N ASP A 254 -5.91 -28.59 -10.68
CA ASP A 254 -5.05 -29.53 -11.43
C ASP A 254 -3.85 -28.79 -12.06
N ARG A 255 -4.05 -27.60 -12.64
CA ARG A 255 -2.97 -26.77 -13.16
C ARG A 255 -2.00 -26.33 -12.05
N LEU A 256 -2.52 -25.92 -10.89
CA LEU A 256 -1.68 -25.57 -9.75
C LEU A 256 -0.92 -26.76 -9.20
N ALA A 257 -1.53 -27.94 -9.18
CA ALA A 257 -0.85 -29.19 -8.79
C ALA A 257 0.31 -29.52 -9.73
N GLY A 258 0.20 -29.20 -11.04
CA GLY A 258 1.26 -29.36 -12.02
C GLY A 258 2.51 -28.50 -11.78
N LEU A 259 2.44 -27.50 -10.89
CA LEU A 259 3.58 -26.69 -10.47
C LEU A 259 4.36 -27.31 -9.30
N ALA A 260 3.90 -28.44 -8.75
CA ALA A 260 4.56 -29.06 -7.62
C ALA A 260 5.96 -29.57 -7.99
N GLY A 261 6.94 -29.22 -7.19
CA GLY A 261 8.31 -29.71 -7.30
C GLY A 261 8.46 -31.17 -6.84
N PRO A 262 9.70 -31.69 -6.87
CA PRO A 262 9.98 -33.06 -6.43
C PRO A 262 9.64 -33.34 -4.96
N ASP A 263 9.59 -32.31 -4.14
CA ASP A 263 9.19 -32.33 -2.73
C ASP A 263 7.66 -32.28 -2.51
N GLY A 264 6.89 -32.25 -3.60
CA GLY A 264 5.43 -32.14 -3.59
C GLY A 264 4.91 -30.73 -3.24
N ARG A 265 5.79 -29.73 -3.06
CA ARG A 265 5.42 -28.35 -2.74
C ARG A 265 5.30 -27.50 -4.00
N ILE A 266 4.36 -26.59 -3.98
CA ILE A 266 4.19 -25.60 -5.05
C ILE A 266 5.01 -24.38 -4.68
N ALA A 267 5.98 -24.01 -5.50
CA ALA A 267 6.84 -22.84 -5.30
C ALA A 267 6.41 -21.72 -6.27
N LEU A 268 6.21 -20.52 -5.72
CA LEU A 268 5.98 -19.32 -6.52
C LEU A 268 7.05 -18.28 -6.23
N SER A 269 7.50 -17.61 -7.28
CA SER A 269 8.39 -16.46 -7.18
C SER A 269 7.63 -15.23 -6.75
N VAL A 270 8.19 -14.51 -5.78
CA VAL A 270 7.69 -13.24 -5.29
C VAL A 270 8.83 -12.24 -5.34
N GLU A 271 8.68 -11.21 -6.14
CA GLU A 271 9.59 -10.07 -6.19
C GLU A 271 8.99 -8.95 -5.37
N ILE A 272 9.73 -8.43 -4.40
CA ILE A 272 9.30 -7.30 -3.59
C ILE A 272 10.19 -6.12 -3.92
N VAL A 273 9.56 -5.04 -4.34
CA VAL A 273 10.18 -3.73 -4.51
C VAL A 273 10.00 -2.95 -3.22
N TYR A 274 11.09 -2.47 -2.67
CA TYR A 274 11.11 -1.52 -1.56
C TYR A 274 11.52 -0.15 -2.10
N GLY A 275 10.78 0.88 -1.75
CA GLY A 275 11.10 2.24 -2.16
C GLY A 275 11.01 3.21 -1.02
N HIS A 276 11.90 4.21 -1.04
CA HIS A 276 11.72 5.40 -0.23
C HIS A 276 12.15 6.65 -1.01
N ALA A 277 11.55 7.78 -0.64
CA ALA A 277 11.86 9.08 -1.22
C ALA A 277 11.49 10.19 -0.23
N TRP A 278 12.02 11.38 -0.44
CA TRP A 278 11.78 12.51 0.43
C TRP A 278 10.89 13.57 -0.27
N ALA A 279 9.97 14.15 0.47
CA ALA A 279 9.32 15.38 0.04
C ALA A 279 10.31 16.54 0.27
N PRO A 280 10.77 17.25 -0.78
CA PRO A 280 11.72 18.34 -0.61
C PRO A 280 11.16 19.39 0.35
N ALA A 281 12.00 19.87 1.28
CA ALA A 281 11.68 21.04 2.07
C ALA A 281 11.57 22.26 1.13
N GLN A 282 10.52 23.04 1.23
CA GLN A 282 10.47 24.34 0.55
C GLN A 282 11.61 25.18 1.12
N ARG A 283 12.63 25.46 0.30
CA ARG A 283 13.64 26.44 0.69
C ARG A 283 12.95 27.80 0.75
N PRO A 284 12.98 28.48 1.91
CA PRO A 284 12.49 29.85 1.93
C PRO A 284 13.29 30.65 0.90
N LEU A 285 12.58 31.38 0.05
CA LEU A 285 13.25 32.29 -0.89
C LEU A 285 14.00 33.35 -0.07
N PRO A 286 15.21 33.74 -0.51
CA PRO A 286 15.89 34.86 0.11
C PRO A 286 14.99 36.12 0.14
N PRO A 287 15.13 36.99 1.13
CA PRO A 287 14.40 38.24 1.16
C PRO A 287 14.52 39.01 -0.16
N GLY A 288 13.40 39.43 -0.73
CA GLY A 288 13.36 40.15 -2.01
C GLY A 288 13.15 39.29 -3.26
N PHE A 289 13.04 37.94 -3.12
CA PHE A 289 12.68 37.05 -4.22
C PHE A 289 11.25 36.57 -4.07
N SER A 290 10.50 36.56 -5.18
CA SER A 290 9.17 35.98 -5.27
C SER A 290 9.17 34.82 -6.25
N PRO A 291 8.42 33.72 -6.01
CA PRO A 291 8.35 32.61 -6.94
C PRO A 291 7.67 33.08 -8.23
N VAL A 292 8.29 32.82 -9.38
CA VAL A 292 7.68 33.04 -10.68
C VAL A 292 7.05 31.73 -11.11
N HIS A 293 5.73 31.67 -11.12
CA HIS A 293 4.99 30.54 -11.67
C HIS A 293 4.89 30.69 -13.18
N PHE A 294 5.60 29.84 -13.92
CA PHE A 294 5.39 29.72 -15.36
C PHE A 294 4.17 28.80 -15.57
N ASP A 295 3.04 29.41 -15.90
CA ASP A 295 1.91 28.67 -16.41
C ASP A 295 2.29 28.15 -17.82
N ARG A 296 2.53 26.86 -17.95
CA ARG A 296 2.68 26.20 -19.25
C ARG A 296 1.31 26.16 -19.89
N GLY A 297 0.87 27.32 -20.38
CA GLY A 297 -0.38 27.44 -21.12
C GLY A 297 -0.43 26.40 -22.22
N GLY A 298 -1.39 25.50 -22.12
CA GLY A 298 -1.69 24.53 -23.15
C GLY A 298 -1.94 25.25 -24.47
N GLY A 299 -1.05 25.03 -25.44
CA GLY A 299 -1.20 25.52 -26.78
C GLY A 299 -2.53 25.04 -27.35
N ARG A 300 -3.52 25.95 -27.39
CA ARG A 300 -4.69 25.79 -28.25
C ARG A 300 -4.20 25.92 -29.68
N GLY A 301 -4.00 24.81 -30.36
CA GLY A 301 -3.99 24.79 -31.80
C GLY A 301 -5.30 25.37 -32.29
N LYS A 302 -5.24 26.42 -33.05
CA LYS A 302 -6.35 26.95 -33.87
C LYS A 302 -6.32 26.29 -35.26
N PRO A 303 -7.46 26.28 -35.92
CA PRO A 303 -7.98 25.32 -36.88
C PRO A 303 -7.21 25.17 -38.16
#